data_2158554ce95dcb2ffbc5b3e72c0327fc
#
_entry.id   2158554ce95dcb2ffbc5b3e72c0327fc
#
_cell.length_a   1.000
_cell.length_b   1.000
_cell.length_c   1.000
_cell.angle_alpha   90.00
_cell.angle_beta   90.00
_cell.angle_gamma   90.00
#
_symmetry.space_group_name_H-M   'P 1'
#
loop_
_entity.id
_entity.type
_entity.pdbx_description
1 polymer ?
#
loop_
_entity_poly.entity_id
_entity_poly.type
_entity_poly.pdbx_seq_one_letter_code
_entity_poly.pdbx_strand_id
1 'polypeptide(L)'
;MFIINKKRLIFIELSLIFSILFASLYAENNTILTASTPVTGHSIVLDAGHGLPDGGAENNTGLTEEKINLDIVLKLQKLLEASNCTIILTRSDENGIYSTDAKTLREKKVSDLKNRVNIANNLEADIFVSIHLNKIA
;
A
#
# COMPACT_ATOMS: atom_id res chain seq x y z
N MET A 1 2.77 -59.60 -19.34
CA MET A 1 1.45 -59.30 -18.77
C MET A 1 1.64 -59.10 -17.26
N PHE A 2 1.63 -57.87 -16.76
CA PHE A 2 1.80 -57.59 -15.34
C PHE A 2 0.48 -57.83 -14.62
N ILE A 3 0.42 -58.83 -13.78
CA ILE A 3 -0.75 -59.12 -12.95
C ILE A 3 -0.58 -58.36 -11.64
N ILE A 4 -1.31 -57.26 -11.48
CA ILE A 4 -1.33 -56.49 -10.24
C ILE A 4 -2.13 -57.27 -9.20
N ASN A 5 -1.53 -57.60 -8.04
CA ASN A 5 -2.19 -58.28 -6.96
C ASN A 5 -3.33 -57.41 -6.41
N LYS A 6 -4.52 -58.01 -6.22
CA LYS A 6 -5.74 -57.33 -5.74
C LYS A 6 -5.50 -56.47 -4.47
N LYS A 7 -4.66 -56.95 -3.55
CA LYS A 7 -4.27 -56.20 -2.35
C LYS A 7 -3.48 -54.94 -2.68
N ARG A 8 -2.60 -54.97 -3.68
CA ARG A 8 -1.84 -53.78 -4.14
C ARG A 8 -2.75 -52.75 -4.82
N LEU A 9 -3.74 -53.20 -5.57
CA LEU A 9 -4.69 -52.32 -6.21
C LEU A 9 -5.51 -51.54 -5.16
N ILE A 10 -6.05 -52.24 -4.15
CA ILE A 10 -6.78 -51.64 -3.04
C ILE A 10 -5.91 -50.64 -2.28
N PHE A 11 -4.63 -50.95 -2.07
CA PHE A 11 -3.69 -50.02 -1.39
C PHE A 11 -3.44 -48.75 -2.20
N ILE A 12 -3.34 -48.84 -3.51
CA ILE A 12 -3.19 -47.70 -4.41
C ILE A 12 -4.45 -46.81 -4.38
N GLU A 13 -5.62 -47.42 -4.46
CA GLU A 13 -6.89 -46.69 -4.40
C GLU A 13 -7.07 -45.95 -3.06
N LEU A 14 -6.79 -46.60 -1.94
CA LEU A 14 -6.85 -45.98 -0.62
C LEU A 14 -5.84 -44.84 -0.46
N SER A 15 -4.62 -44.98 -1.00
CA SER A 15 -3.60 -43.93 -1.00
C SER A 15 -4.04 -42.73 -1.82
N LEU A 16 -4.69 -42.97 -2.96
CA LEU A 16 -5.18 -41.89 -3.84
C LEU A 16 -6.35 -41.14 -3.17
N ILE A 17 -7.28 -41.83 -2.55
CA ILE A 17 -8.38 -41.23 -1.79
C ILE A 17 -7.83 -40.41 -0.62
N PHE A 18 -6.84 -40.92 0.11
CA PHE A 18 -6.20 -40.21 1.21
C PHE A 18 -5.49 -38.94 0.74
N SER A 19 -4.77 -39.00 -0.39
CA SER A 19 -4.09 -37.82 -0.94
C SER A 19 -5.06 -36.74 -1.42
N ILE A 20 -6.20 -37.11 -2.00
CA ILE A 20 -7.27 -36.19 -2.41
C ILE A 20 -7.90 -35.52 -1.20
N LEU A 21 -8.24 -36.31 -0.16
CA LEU A 21 -8.80 -35.79 1.09
C LEU A 21 -7.82 -34.88 1.81
N PHE A 22 -6.54 -35.22 1.85
CA PHE A 22 -5.50 -34.37 2.44
C PHE A 22 -5.32 -33.07 1.67
N ALA A 23 -5.29 -33.13 0.33
CA ALA A 23 -5.19 -31.95 -0.51
C ALA A 23 -6.43 -31.03 -0.35
N SER A 24 -7.62 -31.59 -0.23
CA SER A 24 -8.86 -30.86 0.03
C SER A 24 -8.82 -30.12 1.38
N LEU A 25 -8.47 -30.84 2.45
CA LEU A 25 -8.33 -30.24 3.80
C LEU A 25 -7.24 -29.14 3.84
N TYR A 26 -6.15 -29.36 3.11
CA TYR A 26 -5.07 -28.37 3.01
C TYR A 26 -5.50 -27.14 2.21
N ALA A 27 -6.28 -27.33 1.15
CA ALA A 27 -6.81 -26.22 0.34
C ALA A 27 -7.81 -25.36 1.13
N GLU A 28 -8.70 -25.96 1.92
CA GLU A 28 -9.63 -25.22 2.77
C GLU A 28 -8.92 -24.34 3.82
N ASN A 29 -7.83 -24.85 4.42
CA ASN A 29 -7.06 -24.08 5.40
C ASN A 29 -6.21 -22.96 4.78
N ASN A 30 -5.99 -22.98 3.46
CA ASN A 30 -5.21 -21.96 2.73
C ASN A 30 -6.07 -21.09 1.80
N THR A 31 -7.40 -21.21 1.83
CA THR A 31 -8.26 -20.21 1.21
C THR A 31 -8.10 -18.93 1.99
N ILE A 32 -7.23 -18.04 1.49
CA ILE A 32 -7.27 -16.65 1.85
C ILE A 32 -8.66 -16.17 1.41
N LEU A 33 -9.54 -15.95 2.38
CA LEU A 33 -10.76 -15.20 2.14
C LEU A 33 -10.31 -13.84 1.62
N THR A 34 -10.26 -13.68 0.32
CA THR A 34 -10.26 -12.36 -0.32
C THR A 34 -11.65 -11.77 -0.08
N ALA A 35 -11.93 -11.46 1.19
CA ALA A 35 -13.00 -10.54 1.48
C ALA A 35 -12.62 -9.27 0.73
N SER A 36 -13.40 -8.89 -0.28
CA SER A 36 -13.24 -7.61 -0.92
C SER A 36 -13.30 -6.56 0.18
N THR A 37 -12.17 -5.90 0.45
CA THR A 37 -12.17 -4.78 1.39
C THR A 37 -13.03 -3.66 0.79
N PRO A 38 -13.66 -2.80 1.59
CA PRO A 38 -14.45 -1.69 1.07
C PRO A 38 -13.69 -0.77 0.10
N VAL A 39 -12.36 -0.83 0.13
CA VAL A 39 -11.47 -0.01 -0.71
C VAL A 39 -10.96 -0.72 -1.97
N THR A 40 -11.30 -2.00 -2.18
CA THR A 40 -10.86 -2.77 -3.36
C THR A 40 -11.34 -2.11 -4.66
N GLY A 41 -10.41 -1.91 -5.60
CA GLY A 41 -10.70 -1.33 -6.91
C GLY A 41 -10.76 0.20 -6.93
N HIS A 42 -10.61 0.86 -5.78
CA HIS A 42 -10.55 2.32 -5.73
C HIS A 42 -9.16 2.86 -6.06
N SER A 43 -9.13 4.06 -6.64
CA SER A 43 -7.94 4.88 -6.83
C SER A 43 -7.78 5.83 -5.65
N ILE A 44 -6.63 5.74 -4.97
CA ILE A 44 -6.37 6.50 -3.75
C ILE A 44 -5.09 7.29 -3.92
N VAL A 45 -5.16 8.60 -3.76
CA VAL A 45 -3.98 9.45 -3.62
C VAL A 45 -3.57 9.49 -2.16
N LEU A 46 -2.35 9.06 -1.87
CA LEU A 46 -1.73 9.19 -0.56
C LEU A 46 -0.78 10.39 -0.58
N ASP A 47 -1.04 11.34 0.27
CA ASP A 47 -0.28 12.57 0.40
C ASP A 47 0.57 12.55 1.67
N ALA A 48 1.88 12.48 1.50
CA ALA A 48 2.83 12.67 2.60
C ALA A 48 3.04 14.17 2.82
N GLY A 49 2.39 14.74 3.82
CA GLY A 49 2.45 16.16 4.13
C GLY A 49 3.88 16.67 4.29
N HIS A 50 4.09 17.95 3.97
CA HIS A 50 5.41 18.60 3.90
C HIS A 50 6.36 17.99 2.83
N GLY A 51 7.62 18.28 2.93
CA GLY A 51 8.67 17.86 2.01
C GLY A 51 9.72 18.96 1.89
N LEU A 52 11.01 18.64 1.91
CA LEU A 52 12.10 19.60 1.92
C LEU A 52 11.94 20.66 0.83
N PRO A 53 12.21 21.94 1.16
CA PRO A 53 12.78 22.46 2.40
C PRO A 53 11.77 22.72 3.53
N ASP A 54 10.49 22.40 3.40
CA ASP A 54 9.49 22.48 4.47
C ASP A 54 9.45 21.16 5.26
N GLY A 55 10.23 21.08 6.34
CA GLY A 55 10.27 19.88 7.19
C GLY A 55 9.05 19.69 8.08
N GLY A 56 8.14 20.68 8.17
CA GLY A 56 7.06 20.67 9.14
C GLY A 56 7.55 20.83 10.59
N ALA A 57 6.91 20.17 11.53
CA ALA A 57 7.35 20.16 12.91
C ALA A 57 8.65 19.34 13.07
N GLU A 58 9.50 19.77 14.02
CA GLU A 58 10.74 19.09 14.32
C GLU A 58 10.83 18.81 15.83
N ASN A 59 11.36 17.66 16.20
CA ASN A 59 11.62 17.32 17.59
C ASN A 59 13.06 17.72 18.02
N ASN A 60 13.38 17.54 19.30
CA ASN A 60 14.67 17.89 19.86
C ASN A 60 15.87 17.07 19.32
N THR A 61 15.61 16.00 18.58
CA THR A 61 16.65 15.15 17.97
C THR A 61 16.85 15.42 16.47
N GLY A 62 16.16 16.41 15.92
CA GLY A 62 16.23 16.73 14.49
C GLY A 62 15.35 15.86 13.59
N LEU A 63 14.45 15.06 14.16
CA LEU A 63 13.49 14.29 13.38
C LEU A 63 12.33 15.19 12.97
N THR A 64 12.12 15.31 11.68
CA THR A 64 11.12 16.17 11.04
C THR A 64 9.80 15.44 10.78
N GLU A 65 8.72 16.19 10.75
CA GLU A 65 7.38 15.70 10.44
C GLU A 65 7.32 15.11 9.02
N GLU A 66 7.96 15.76 8.04
CA GLU A 66 7.96 15.33 6.65
C GLU A 66 8.49 13.88 6.48
N LYS A 67 9.54 13.53 7.24
CA LYS A 67 10.15 12.22 7.21
C LYS A 67 9.22 11.14 7.78
N ILE A 68 8.54 11.45 8.89
CA ILE A 68 7.59 10.52 9.50
C ILE A 68 6.36 10.34 8.61
N ASN A 69 5.83 11.43 8.03
CA ASN A 69 4.69 11.38 7.11
C ASN A 69 5.02 10.51 5.89
N LEU A 70 6.21 10.65 5.31
CA LEU A 70 6.65 9.82 4.19
C LEU A 70 6.74 8.34 4.58
N ASP A 71 7.32 8.02 5.74
CA ASP A 71 7.46 6.64 6.20
C ASP A 71 6.10 5.98 6.45
N ILE A 72 5.12 6.71 7.00
CA ILE A 72 3.75 6.23 7.18
C ILE A 72 3.09 5.97 5.82
N VAL A 73 3.18 6.92 4.89
CA VAL A 73 2.57 6.81 3.56
C VAL A 73 3.13 5.63 2.78
N LEU A 74 4.44 5.41 2.79
CA LEU A 74 5.07 4.28 2.10
C LEU A 74 4.68 2.92 2.70
N LYS A 75 4.42 2.85 3.99
CA LYS A 75 3.88 1.64 4.64
C LYS A 75 2.42 1.43 4.28
N LEU A 76 1.62 2.50 4.31
CA LEU A 76 0.20 2.45 3.97
C LEU A 76 -0.01 2.07 2.50
N GLN A 77 0.81 2.57 1.59
CA GLN A 77 0.82 2.17 0.18
C GLN A 77 0.87 0.65 0.03
N LYS A 78 1.85 0.00 0.66
CA LYS A 78 2.03 -1.46 0.57
C LYS A 78 0.80 -2.24 1.08
N LEU A 79 0.18 -1.76 2.15
CA LEU A 79 -1.01 -2.39 2.72
C LEU A 79 -2.24 -2.26 1.80
N LEU A 80 -2.43 -1.09 1.21
CA LEU A 80 -3.57 -0.83 0.32
C LEU A 80 -3.40 -1.50 -1.05
N GLU A 81 -2.19 -1.53 -1.60
CA GLU A 81 -1.89 -2.27 -2.84
C GLU A 81 -2.14 -3.77 -2.66
N ALA A 82 -1.83 -4.34 -1.49
CA ALA A 82 -2.17 -5.73 -1.15
C ALA A 82 -3.69 -5.97 -1.09
N SER A 83 -4.50 -4.92 -0.97
CA SER A 83 -5.97 -4.94 -1.00
C SER A 83 -6.55 -4.62 -2.38
N ASN A 84 -5.73 -4.67 -3.45
CA ASN A 84 -6.12 -4.36 -4.83
C ASN A 84 -6.62 -2.92 -5.03
N CYS A 85 -6.05 -1.95 -4.31
CA CYS A 85 -6.23 -0.53 -4.57
C CYS A 85 -5.19 -0.03 -5.57
N THR A 86 -5.55 0.95 -6.38
CA THR A 86 -4.60 1.73 -7.17
C THR A 86 -4.09 2.89 -6.33
N ILE A 87 -2.80 2.89 -5.99
CA ILE A 87 -2.22 3.91 -5.12
C ILE A 87 -1.35 4.87 -5.93
N ILE A 88 -1.59 6.15 -5.73
CA ILE A 88 -0.80 7.25 -6.29
C ILE A 88 -0.21 8.03 -5.13
N LEU A 89 1.09 8.26 -5.14
CA LEU A 89 1.78 9.07 -4.15
C LEU A 89 1.93 10.50 -4.66
N THR A 90 1.73 11.51 -3.79
CA THR A 90 2.07 12.89 -4.13
C THR A 90 3.58 13.06 -4.19
N ARG A 91 4.34 12.41 -3.29
CA ARG A 91 5.79 12.30 -3.31
C ARG A 91 6.23 10.94 -2.78
N SER A 92 7.38 10.48 -3.24
CA SER A 92 7.99 9.20 -2.83
C SER A 92 9.39 9.36 -2.22
N ASP A 93 9.87 10.59 -2.09
CA ASP A 93 11.15 10.96 -1.47
C ASP A 93 10.97 12.12 -0.47
N GLU A 94 12.07 12.60 0.09
CA GLU A 94 12.07 13.66 1.11
C GLU A 94 11.72 15.05 0.57
N ASN A 95 11.71 15.25 -0.76
CA ASN A 95 11.52 16.56 -1.34
C ASN A 95 10.04 16.94 -1.48
N GLY A 96 9.75 18.23 -1.36
CA GLY A 96 8.47 18.79 -1.78
C GLY A 96 8.34 18.84 -3.30
N ILE A 97 7.11 18.83 -3.79
CA ILE A 97 6.79 18.77 -5.22
C ILE A 97 6.52 20.16 -5.82
N TYR A 98 7.19 21.18 -5.32
CA TYR A 98 7.05 22.54 -5.82
C TYR A 98 7.70 22.74 -7.20
N SER A 99 7.22 23.75 -7.93
CA SER A 99 7.73 24.07 -9.26
C SER A 99 9.13 24.72 -9.18
N THR A 100 9.94 24.52 -10.21
CA THR A 100 11.35 25.00 -10.27
C THR A 100 11.49 26.53 -10.31
N ASP A 101 10.44 27.24 -10.69
CA ASP A 101 10.37 28.71 -10.70
C ASP A 101 10.11 29.32 -9.31
N ALA A 102 9.61 28.54 -8.35
CA ALA A 102 9.41 28.97 -6.97
C ALA A 102 10.77 29.20 -6.27
N LYS A 103 11.07 30.45 -5.89
CA LYS A 103 12.37 30.83 -5.33
C LYS A 103 12.34 30.94 -3.80
N THR A 104 11.31 31.54 -3.26
CA THR A 104 11.16 31.70 -1.80
C THR A 104 10.48 30.49 -1.15
N LEU A 105 10.68 30.29 0.15
CA LEU A 105 10.01 29.24 0.91
C LEU A 105 8.48 29.34 0.80
N ARG A 106 7.96 30.56 0.81
CA ARG A 106 6.52 30.80 0.66
C ARG A 106 6.01 30.39 -0.72
N GLU A 107 6.73 30.76 -1.79
CA GLU A 107 6.39 30.35 -3.16
C GLU A 107 6.45 28.83 -3.31
N LYS A 108 7.49 28.20 -2.79
CA LYS A 108 7.63 26.75 -2.79
C LYS A 108 6.45 26.08 -2.09
N LYS A 109 6.08 26.56 -0.90
CA LYS A 109 4.94 26.00 -0.15
C LYS A 109 3.62 26.15 -0.90
N VAL A 110 3.35 27.32 -1.49
CA VAL A 110 2.13 27.55 -2.27
C VAL A 110 2.10 26.68 -3.52
N SER A 111 3.23 26.56 -4.22
CA SER A 111 3.36 25.72 -5.41
C SER A 111 3.21 24.23 -5.07
N ASP A 112 3.83 23.78 -4.00
CA ASP A 112 3.74 22.41 -3.49
C ASP A 112 2.29 22.02 -3.21
N LEU A 113 1.55 22.84 -2.45
CA LEU A 113 0.13 22.59 -2.16
C LEU A 113 -0.73 22.52 -3.42
N LYS A 114 -0.50 23.41 -4.40
CA LYS A 114 -1.20 23.38 -5.68
C LYS A 114 -0.92 22.09 -6.45
N ASN A 115 0.32 21.66 -6.49
CA ASN A 115 0.70 20.45 -7.21
C ASN A 115 0.09 19.19 -6.58
N ARG A 116 -0.01 19.11 -5.25
CA ARG A 116 -0.71 18.02 -4.54
C ARG A 116 -2.18 17.92 -4.96
N VAL A 117 -2.89 19.06 -4.94
CA VAL A 117 -4.29 19.14 -5.38
C VAL A 117 -4.43 18.76 -6.86
N ASN A 118 -3.52 19.24 -7.70
CA ASN A 118 -3.55 18.96 -9.14
C ASN A 118 -3.34 17.46 -9.41
N ILE A 119 -2.47 16.77 -8.68
CA ILE A 119 -2.29 15.31 -8.80
C ILE A 119 -3.62 14.59 -8.56
N ALA A 120 -4.31 14.91 -7.48
CA ALA A 120 -5.59 14.28 -7.15
C ALA A 120 -6.67 14.55 -8.22
N ASN A 121 -6.81 15.81 -8.63
CA ASN A 121 -7.84 16.22 -9.58
C ASN A 121 -7.59 15.69 -11.00
N ASN A 122 -6.33 15.72 -11.47
CA ASN A 122 -5.99 15.26 -12.83
C ASN A 122 -6.10 13.76 -13.00
N LEU A 123 -6.02 13.00 -11.91
CA LEU A 123 -6.11 11.54 -11.91
C LEU A 123 -7.52 11.05 -11.56
N GLU A 124 -8.46 11.98 -11.32
CA GLU A 124 -9.84 11.65 -10.94
C GLU A 124 -9.88 10.60 -9.80
N ALA A 125 -9.01 10.78 -8.80
CA ALA A 125 -8.90 9.84 -7.70
C ALA A 125 -10.18 9.79 -6.87
N ASP A 126 -10.61 8.58 -6.51
CA ASP A 126 -11.80 8.39 -5.68
C ASP A 126 -11.61 8.92 -4.27
N ILE A 127 -10.39 8.82 -3.74
CA ILE A 127 -10.05 9.18 -2.35
C ILE A 127 -8.72 9.92 -2.33
N PHE A 128 -8.66 11.01 -1.56
CA PHE A 128 -7.42 11.71 -1.21
C PHE A 128 -7.20 11.63 0.30
N VAL A 129 -6.04 11.09 0.70
CA VAL A 129 -5.66 10.93 2.12
C VAL A 129 -4.37 11.66 2.36
N SER A 130 -4.40 12.72 3.17
CA SER A 130 -3.20 13.47 3.57
C SER A 130 -2.78 13.10 4.98
N ILE A 131 -1.51 12.77 5.16
CA ILE A 131 -0.91 12.39 6.44
C ILE A 131 -0.07 13.55 6.98
N HIS A 132 -0.40 13.97 8.19
CA HIS A 132 0.28 15.02 8.95
C HIS A 132 0.41 14.65 10.43
N LEU A 133 1.50 15.07 11.06
CA LEU A 133 1.74 15.02 12.50
C LEU A 133 1.83 16.45 13.04
N ASN A 134 0.70 17.00 13.44
CA ASN A 134 0.69 18.38 13.97
C ASN A 134 1.34 18.42 15.37
N LYS A 135 2.19 19.41 15.61
CA LYS A 135 2.69 19.71 16.95
C LYS A 135 1.62 20.51 17.70
N ILE A 136 1.16 19.98 18.83
CA ILE A 136 0.35 20.74 19.78
C ILE A 136 1.32 21.58 20.59
N ALA A 137 1.09 22.90 20.65
CA ALA A 137 1.88 23.84 21.46
C ALA A 137 1.55 23.69 22.96
#